data_18c52e10937cfdc0253bb8f774c18f62
#
_entry.id   18c52e10937cfdc0253bb8f774c18f62
#
_cell.length_a   1.000
_cell.length_b   1.000
_cell.length_c   1.000
_cell.angle_alpha   90.00
_cell.angle_beta   90.00
_cell.angle_gamma   90.00
#
_symmetry.space_group_name_H-M   'P 1'
#
loop_
_entity.id
_entity.type
_entity.pdbx_description
1 polymer ?
#
loop_
_entity_poly.entity_id
_entity_poly.type
_entity_poly.pdbx_seq_one_letter_code
_entity_poly.pdbx_strand_id
1 'polypeptide(L)'
;MRIFSVVPSLDTPVCDAQTKRFNEEAAKLPGVEIFTVSMDLPFAQKRWCGNFGIDKIKMLSDHRSGSFGEHYGTLIKDMRIESRAIFVLDKDDTIKHVEYVKEVADHPNYESALAAARSLAK
;
A
#
# COMPACT_ATOMS: atom_id res chain seq x y z
N MET A 1 11.52 1.08 9.19
CA MET A 1 11.32 0.38 7.91
C MET A 1 9.85 0.37 7.57
N ARG A 2 9.51 0.66 6.32
CA ARG A 2 8.11 0.84 5.89
C ARG A 2 7.85 0.19 4.56
N ILE A 3 6.63 -0.33 4.41
CA ILE A 3 6.10 -0.73 3.10
C ILE A 3 4.89 0.15 2.82
N PHE A 4 4.87 0.80 1.66
CA PHE A 4 3.69 1.51 1.17
C PHE A 4 3.03 0.65 0.09
N SER A 5 1.82 0.19 0.39
CA SER A 5 0.98 -0.57 -0.54
C SER A 5 -0.05 0.40 -1.11
N VAL A 6 0.15 0.82 -2.36
CA VAL A 6 -0.68 1.83 -3.01
C VAL A 6 -1.73 1.15 -3.87
N VAL A 7 -2.99 1.51 -3.66
CA VAL A 7 -4.12 0.87 -4.35
C VAL A 7 -5.06 1.93 -4.93
N PRO A 8 -5.72 1.63 -6.08
CA PRO A 8 -6.72 2.53 -6.65
C PRO A 8 -7.90 2.77 -5.73
N SER A 9 -8.49 1.74 -5.17
CA SER A 9 -9.59 1.82 -4.20
C SER A 9 -9.77 0.49 -3.50
N LEU A 10 -10.10 0.55 -2.21
CA LEU A 10 -10.43 -0.65 -1.42
C LEU A 10 -11.69 -1.36 -1.93
N ASP A 11 -12.51 -0.67 -2.72
CA ASP A 11 -13.74 -1.23 -3.28
C ASP A 11 -13.50 -2.07 -4.55
N THR A 12 -12.24 -2.27 -4.96
CA THR A 12 -11.92 -3.12 -6.12
C THR A 12 -11.37 -4.48 -5.65
N PRO A 13 -11.62 -5.58 -6.40
CA PRO A 13 -11.24 -6.93 -5.94
C PRO A 13 -9.73 -7.13 -5.68
N VAL A 14 -8.87 -6.63 -6.57
CA VAL A 14 -7.42 -6.80 -6.42
C VAL A 14 -6.90 -5.99 -5.25
N CYS A 15 -7.42 -4.78 -5.05
CA CYS A 15 -7.04 -3.93 -3.91
C CYS A 15 -7.42 -4.57 -2.58
N ASP A 16 -8.60 -5.16 -2.53
CA ASP A 16 -9.07 -5.92 -1.37
C ASP A 16 -8.09 -7.07 -1.05
N ALA A 17 -7.77 -7.89 -2.04
CA ALA A 17 -6.84 -9.00 -1.90
C ALA A 17 -5.43 -8.54 -1.49
N GLN A 18 -4.93 -7.48 -2.11
CA GLN A 18 -3.61 -6.91 -1.81
C GLN A 18 -3.52 -6.45 -0.36
N THR A 19 -4.52 -5.72 0.10
CA THR A 19 -4.54 -5.20 1.47
C THR A 19 -4.62 -6.32 2.49
N LYS A 20 -5.46 -7.32 2.25
CA LYS A 20 -5.57 -8.49 3.12
C LYS A 20 -4.26 -9.28 3.17
N ARG A 21 -3.59 -9.46 2.04
CA ARG A 21 -2.32 -10.16 1.99
C ARG A 21 -1.25 -9.46 2.83
N PHE A 22 -1.12 -8.14 2.70
CA PHE A 22 -0.16 -7.40 3.51
C PHE A 22 -0.52 -7.38 5.00
N ASN A 23 -1.80 -7.37 5.33
CA ASN A 23 -2.22 -7.48 6.73
C ASN A 23 -1.77 -8.82 7.34
N GLU A 24 -1.94 -9.91 6.61
CA GLU A 24 -1.49 -11.22 7.06
C GLU A 24 0.03 -11.28 7.23
N GLU A 25 0.76 -10.73 6.26
CA GLU A 25 2.23 -10.75 6.28
C GLU A 25 2.83 -9.80 7.33
N ALA A 26 2.10 -8.75 7.72
CA ALA A 26 2.57 -7.79 8.73
C ALA A 26 2.93 -8.47 10.05
N ALA A 27 2.17 -9.49 10.44
CA ALA A 27 2.42 -10.23 11.67
C ALA A 27 3.73 -11.01 11.62
N LYS A 28 4.24 -11.28 10.43
CA LYS A 28 5.47 -12.05 10.20
C LYS A 28 6.71 -11.16 9.99
N LEU A 29 6.53 -9.84 10.03
CA LEU A 29 7.60 -8.87 9.75
C LEU A 29 7.74 -7.87 10.90
N PRO A 30 8.21 -8.32 12.08
CA PRO A 30 8.39 -7.40 13.21
C PRO A 30 9.39 -6.29 12.86
N GLY A 31 9.08 -5.07 13.28
CA GLY A 31 9.90 -3.90 12.97
C GLY A 31 9.60 -3.26 11.62
N VAL A 32 8.67 -3.81 10.86
CA VAL A 32 8.23 -3.23 9.58
C VAL A 32 6.83 -2.69 9.74
N GLU A 33 6.63 -1.40 9.45
CA GLU A 33 5.31 -0.79 9.42
C GLU A 33 4.78 -0.88 7.99
N ILE A 34 3.54 -1.31 7.84
CA ILE A 34 2.89 -1.41 6.53
C ILE A 34 1.74 -0.41 6.46
N PHE A 35 1.74 0.39 5.40
CA PHE A 35 0.71 1.40 5.14
C PHE A 35 0.03 1.08 3.82
N THR A 36 -1.29 1.17 3.81
CA THR A 36 -2.06 1.15 2.55
C THR A 36 -2.48 2.57 2.23
N VAL A 37 -2.19 3.00 1.01
CA VAL A 37 -2.49 4.36 0.53
C VAL A 37 -3.52 4.28 -0.59
N SER A 38 -4.59 5.06 -0.48
CA SER A 38 -5.60 5.18 -1.52
C SER A 38 -6.24 6.57 -1.50
N MET A 39 -7.05 6.86 -2.52
CA MET A 39 -7.84 8.10 -2.56
C MET A 39 -9.18 7.93 -1.84
N ASP A 40 -9.48 6.75 -1.30
CA ASP A 40 -10.69 6.56 -0.51
C ASP A 40 -10.72 7.51 0.68
N LEU A 41 -11.91 7.95 1.05
CA LEU A 41 -12.06 8.80 2.24
C LEU A 41 -11.63 8.04 3.50
N PRO A 42 -11.06 8.73 4.50
CA PRO A 42 -10.66 8.06 5.75
C PRO A 42 -11.81 7.29 6.40
N PHE A 43 -13.03 7.80 6.28
CA PHE A 43 -14.22 7.12 6.82
C PHE A 43 -14.48 5.79 6.11
N ALA A 44 -14.31 5.75 4.79
CA ALA A 44 -14.47 4.53 4.01
C ALA A 44 -13.37 3.51 4.34
N GLN A 45 -12.15 3.97 4.50
CA GLN A 45 -11.03 3.11 4.90
C GLN A 45 -11.28 2.47 6.27
N LYS A 46 -11.75 3.26 7.21
CA LYS A 46 -12.06 2.77 8.56
C LYS A 46 -13.17 1.73 8.55
N ARG A 47 -14.22 1.97 7.79
CA ARG A 47 -15.34 1.02 7.65
C ARG A 47 -14.87 -0.28 7.02
N TRP A 48 -14.06 -0.20 5.96
CA TRP A 48 -13.52 -1.38 5.27
C TRP A 48 -12.67 -2.23 6.21
N CYS A 49 -11.76 -1.61 6.96
CA CYS A 49 -10.93 -2.31 7.94
C CYS A 49 -11.75 -2.99 9.01
N GLY A 50 -12.78 -2.31 9.52
CA GLY A 50 -13.67 -2.89 10.53
C GLY A 50 -14.43 -4.09 10.01
N ASN A 51 -14.92 -4.05 8.78
CA ASN A 51 -15.68 -5.14 8.17
C ASN A 51 -14.84 -6.38 7.91
N PHE A 52 -13.54 -6.22 7.65
CA PHE A 52 -12.66 -7.34 7.27
C PHE A 52 -11.62 -7.69 8.34
N GLY A 53 -11.70 -7.07 9.51
CA GLY A 53 -10.77 -7.37 10.61
C GLY A 53 -9.33 -7.00 10.33
N ILE A 54 -9.11 -5.94 9.57
CA ILE A 54 -7.78 -5.47 9.23
C ILE A 54 -7.25 -4.57 10.34
N ASP A 55 -6.27 -5.04 11.09
CA ASP A 55 -5.75 -4.35 12.27
C ASP A 55 -4.22 -4.28 12.36
N LYS A 56 -3.50 -4.93 11.44
CA LYS A 56 -2.04 -5.00 11.48
C LYS A 56 -1.35 -3.96 10.60
N ILE A 57 -2.10 -3.27 9.76
CA ILE A 57 -1.59 -2.23 8.86
C ILE A 57 -2.28 -0.91 9.15
N LYS A 58 -1.64 0.18 8.71
CA LYS A 58 -2.19 1.53 8.83
C LYS A 58 -2.73 1.99 7.49
N MET A 59 -3.83 2.73 7.53
CA MET A 59 -4.47 3.26 6.33
C MET A 59 -4.17 4.74 6.22
N LEU A 60 -3.75 5.18 5.03
CA LEU A 60 -3.51 6.58 4.72
C LEU A 60 -4.38 7.00 3.54
N SER A 61 -5.08 8.10 3.69
CA SER A 61 -5.90 8.65 2.61
C SER A 61 -5.20 9.82 1.94
N ASP A 62 -5.05 9.73 0.63
CA ASP A 62 -4.48 10.80 -0.19
C ASP A 62 -5.57 11.70 -0.80
N HIS A 63 -6.80 11.56 -0.32
CA HIS A 63 -7.98 12.23 -0.87
C HIS A 63 -7.87 13.75 -0.88
N ARG A 64 -7.33 14.32 0.18
CA ARG A 64 -7.39 15.78 0.40
C ARG A 64 -6.62 16.57 -0.67
N SER A 65 -5.39 16.19 -0.95
CA SER A 65 -4.53 16.97 -1.86
C SER A 65 -3.87 16.15 -2.96
N GLY A 66 -3.87 14.80 -2.84
CA GLY A 66 -3.15 13.95 -3.76
C GLY A 66 -1.63 14.07 -3.63
N SER A 67 -1.14 14.61 -2.52
CA SER A 67 0.30 14.90 -2.37
C SER A 67 1.17 13.66 -2.43
N PHE A 68 0.72 12.55 -1.83
CA PHE A 68 1.46 11.29 -1.92
C PHE A 68 1.59 10.85 -3.37
N GLY A 69 0.47 10.81 -4.10
CA GLY A 69 0.45 10.39 -5.50
C GLY A 69 1.31 11.27 -6.39
N GLU A 70 1.32 12.57 -6.16
CA GLU A 70 2.18 13.49 -6.91
C GLU A 70 3.66 13.25 -6.63
N HIS A 71 4.04 13.08 -5.37
CA HIS A 71 5.44 12.87 -4.99
C HIS A 71 5.97 11.50 -5.36
N TYR A 72 5.15 10.46 -5.29
CA TYR A 72 5.56 9.08 -5.58
C TYR A 72 5.24 8.63 -7.00
N GLY A 73 4.59 9.51 -7.79
CA GLY A 73 4.29 9.22 -9.20
C GLY A 73 3.15 8.23 -9.41
N THR A 74 2.22 8.13 -8.46
CA THR A 74 1.11 7.17 -8.53
C THR A 74 -0.24 7.80 -8.84
N LEU A 75 -0.36 9.13 -8.82
CA LEU A 75 -1.64 9.79 -9.04
C LEU A 75 -2.09 9.72 -10.50
N ILE A 76 -3.26 9.15 -10.74
CA ILE A 76 -3.94 9.20 -12.04
C ILE A 76 -4.89 10.40 -11.98
N LYS A 77 -4.44 11.53 -12.53
CA LYS A 77 -5.10 12.84 -12.35
C LYS A 77 -6.55 12.86 -12.82
N ASP A 78 -6.81 12.31 -13.99
CA ASP A 78 -8.15 12.38 -14.60
C ASP A 78 -9.18 11.57 -13.82
N MET A 79 -8.77 10.46 -13.24
CA MET A 79 -9.66 9.59 -12.48
C MET A 79 -9.67 9.89 -10.98
N ARG A 80 -8.70 10.64 -10.50
CA ARG A 80 -8.51 10.95 -9.08
C ARG A 80 -8.40 9.69 -8.22
N ILE A 81 -7.64 8.71 -8.72
CA ILE A 81 -7.28 7.49 -8.01
C ILE A 81 -5.76 7.30 -8.10
N GLU A 82 -5.24 6.40 -7.27
CA GLU A 82 -3.83 6.02 -7.35
C GLU A 82 -3.65 4.85 -8.30
N SER A 83 -2.54 4.82 -9.04
CA SER A 83 -2.12 3.59 -9.72
C SER A 83 -1.58 2.61 -8.68
N ARG A 84 -1.66 1.31 -8.98
CA ARG A 84 -1.17 0.28 -8.06
C ARG A 84 0.35 0.27 -8.02
N ALA A 85 0.92 0.32 -6.83
CA ALA A 85 2.36 0.34 -6.65
C ALA A 85 2.76 -0.18 -5.28
N ILE A 86 4.01 -0.62 -5.16
CA ILE A 86 4.60 -1.03 -3.89
C ILE A 86 5.93 -0.30 -3.72
N PHE A 87 6.14 0.30 -2.55
CA PHE A 87 7.42 0.90 -2.18
C PHE A 87 7.89 0.30 -0.86
N VAL A 88 9.17 -0.08 -0.79
CA VAL A 88 9.80 -0.53 0.45
C VAL A 88 10.90 0.46 0.80
N LEU A 89 10.82 1.06 1.99
CA LEU A 89 11.77 2.04 2.48
C LEU A 89 12.53 1.45 3.67
N ASP A 90 13.83 1.79 3.76
CA ASP A 90 14.63 1.40 4.91
C ASP A 90 14.38 2.36 6.10
N LYS A 91 15.13 2.16 7.18
CA LYS A 91 15.02 2.98 8.40
C LYS A 91 15.38 4.44 8.18
N ASP A 92 16.13 4.75 7.12
CA ASP A 92 16.56 6.10 6.77
C ASP A 92 15.64 6.74 5.73
N ASP A 93 14.49 6.14 5.46
CA ASP A 93 13.49 6.56 4.47
C ASP A 93 14.00 6.53 3.02
N THR A 94 15.04 5.72 2.76
CA THR A 94 15.53 5.50 1.40
C THR A 94 14.71 4.37 0.75
N ILE A 95 14.24 4.63 -0.48
CA ILE A 95 13.49 3.62 -1.24
C ILE A 95 14.46 2.52 -1.70
N LYS A 96 14.23 1.29 -1.26
CA LYS A 96 15.05 0.13 -1.59
C LYS A 96 14.39 -0.83 -2.56
N HIS A 97 13.08 -0.73 -2.73
CA HIS A 97 12.33 -1.52 -3.70
C HIS A 97 11.16 -0.69 -4.19
N VAL A 98 10.92 -0.72 -5.49
CA VAL A 98 9.76 -0.06 -6.08
C VAL A 98 9.20 -0.92 -7.21
N GLU A 99 7.88 -1.03 -7.23
CA GLU A 99 7.17 -1.65 -8.34
C GLU A 99 5.97 -0.78 -8.69
N TYR A 100 5.89 -0.37 -9.96
CA TYR A 100 4.68 0.22 -10.53
C TYR A 100 4.00 -0.88 -11.32
N VAL A 101 2.82 -1.29 -10.89
CA VAL A 101 2.08 -2.36 -11.56
C VAL A 101 1.50 -1.82 -12.86
N LYS A 102 1.76 -2.50 -13.97
CA LYS A 102 1.44 -2.03 -15.32
C LYS A 102 -0.06 -1.77 -15.52
N GLU A 103 -0.90 -2.70 -15.06
CA GLU A 103 -2.35 -2.60 -15.20
C GLU A 103 -3.01 -2.53 -13.82
N VAL A 104 -4.02 -1.67 -13.66
CA VAL A 104 -4.68 -1.50 -12.36
C VAL A 104 -5.37 -2.78 -11.87
N ALA A 105 -5.72 -3.68 -12.77
CA ALA A 105 -6.36 -4.95 -12.41
C ALA A 105 -5.36 -6.07 -12.06
N ASP A 106 -4.05 -5.85 -12.27
CA ASP A 106 -3.03 -6.85 -11.98
C ASP A 106 -2.59 -6.81 -10.52
N HIS A 107 -2.19 -7.97 -9.99
CA HIS A 107 -1.57 -8.05 -8.68
C HIS A 107 -0.12 -7.57 -8.73
N PRO A 108 0.39 -6.97 -7.64
CA PRO A 108 1.82 -6.70 -7.53
C PRO A 108 2.58 -8.02 -7.27
N ASN A 109 3.90 -7.96 -7.38
CA ASN A 109 4.75 -9.08 -6.99
C ASN A 109 4.98 -9.03 -5.47
N TYR A 110 4.12 -9.70 -4.72
CA TYR A 110 4.19 -9.74 -3.26
C TYR A 110 5.52 -10.29 -2.76
N GLU A 111 6.00 -11.36 -3.37
CA GLU A 111 7.23 -12.03 -2.92
C GLU A 111 8.45 -11.13 -3.04
N SER A 112 8.56 -10.35 -4.11
CA SER A 112 9.67 -9.41 -4.30
C SER A 112 9.68 -8.33 -3.23
N ALA A 113 8.51 -7.76 -2.92
CA ALA A 113 8.39 -6.73 -1.90
C ALA A 113 8.70 -7.28 -0.52
N LEU A 114 8.15 -8.45 -0.19
CA LEU A 114 8.37 -9.08 1.11
C LEU A 114 9.82 -9.53 1.28
N ALA A 115 10.45 -10.03 0.22
CA ALA A 115 11.87 -10.40 0.23
C ALA A 115 12.75 -9.17 0.49
N ALA A 116 12.44 -8.04 -0.15
CA ALA A 116 13.17 -6.79 0.07
C ALA A 116 13.05 -6.35 1.54
N ALA A 117 11.85 -6.40 2.11
CA ALA A 117 11.62 -6.04 3.50
C ALA A 117 12.37 -6.96 4.46
N ARG A 118 12.36 -8.27 4.23
CA ARG A 118 13.09 -9.23 5.06
C ARG A 118 14.60 -8.99 5.00
N SER A 119 15.11 -8.68 3.82
CA SER A 119 16.54 -8.38 3.63
C SER A 119 16.97 -7.16 4.43
N LEU A 120 16.13 -6.13 4.50
CA LEU A 120 16.43 -4.91 5.25
C LEU A 120 16.25 -5.08 6.76
N ALA A 121 15.45 -6.06 7.19
CA ALA A 121 15.17 -6.30 8.61
C ALA A 121 16.28 -7.08 9.32
N LYS A 122 17.26 -7.60 8.60
CA LYS A 122 18.40 -8.36 9.16
C LYS A 122 19.44 -7.45 9.78
#